data_1253286573b27cea4a5759fe84addbe0
#
_entry.id   1253286573b27cea4a5759fe84addbe0
#
_cell.length_a   1.000
_cell.length_b   1.000
_cell.length_c   1.000
_cell.angle_alpha   90.00
_cell.angle_beta   90.00
_cell.angle_gamma   90.00
#
_symmetry.space_group_name_H-M   'P 1'
#
loop_
_entity.id
_entity.type
_entity.pdbx_description
1 polymer ?
#
loop_
_entity_poly.entity_id
_entity_poly.type
_entity_poly.pdbx_seq_one_letter_code
_entity_poly.pdbx_strand_id
1 'polypeptide(L)'
;EILPELKSFQSIDWELTLLVEADKYADIALWEITPKLDEIIKNHPLPSWVEFKYNSNIEEQQTMMLQLVSAFVIWAILMVIVLVLQFNSIKYTMIILTSTILSFIWVLFILPLFWVPLSFPAQLWLFWVIWVWVNNSILYMEAYIEEKEKWINFKKSLVDAVKSRFISIFLTTATTIAWLVTLAMQDALWWALALSFIWWLLVNVFITFYYLPNLLHLIDHKESKN
;
A
#
# COMPACT_ATOMS: atom_id res chain seq x y z
N GLU A 1 -12.86 -35.81 -12.65
CA GLU A 1 -13.46 -36.62 -11.56
C GLU A 1 -12.82 -36.13 -10.25
N ILE A 2 -13.55 -35.30 -9.49
CA ILE A 2 -13.09 -34.82 -8.20
C ILE A 2 -13.50 -35.89 -7.19
N LEU A 3 -12.54 -36.66 -6.74
CA LEU A 3 -12.74 -37.55 -5.62
C LEU A 3 -12.56 -36.74 -4.33
N PRO A 4 -13.57 -36.61 -3.47
CA PRO A 4 -13.41 -35.96 -2.18
C PRO A 4 -12.49 -36.82 -1.31
N GLU A 5 -11.28 -36.35 -1.06
CA GLU A 5 -10.43 -36.92 -0.01
C GLU A 5 -10.94 -36.41 1.35
N LEU A 6 -11.46 -37.32 2.15
CA LEU A 6 -11.77 -37.10 3.56
C LEU A 6 -10.45 -36.96 4.34
N LYS A 7 -9.92 -35.76 4.44
CA LYS A 7 -8.58 -35.54 4.99
C LYS A 7 -8.51 -35.62 6.51
N SER A 8 -9.52 -35.21 7.25
CA SER A 8 -9.56 -35.37 8.72
C SER A 8 -10.87 -34.86 9.32
N PHE A 9 -11.35 -35.50 10.36
CA PHE A 9 -12.30 -34.91 11.28
C PHE A 9 -11.52 -34.05 12.26
N GLN A 10 -11.74 -32.76 12.26
CA GLN A 10 -11.20 -31.86 13.26
C GLN A 10 -12.30 -31.45 14.24
N SER A 11 -11.98 -31.44 15.53
CA SER A 11 -12.87 -30.85 16.53
C SER A 11 -12.50 -29.40 16.71
N ILE A 12 -13.37 -28.49 16.27
CA ILE A 12 -13.25 -27.06 16.53
C ILE A 12 -14.33 -26.72 17.55
N ASP A 13 -13.95 -26.12 18.67
CA ASP A 13 -14.87 -25.75 19.78
C ASP A 13 -15.77 -26.91 20.27
N TRP A 14 -15.22 -28.15 20.34
CA TRP A 14 -15.91 -29.37 20.77
C TRP A 14 -17.00 -29.83 19.80
N GLU A 15 -17.13 -29.24 18.62
CA GLU A 15 -18.03 -29.68 17.55
C GLU A 15 -17.27 -30.50 16.51
N LEU A 16 -17.92 -31.56 16.03
CA LEU A 16 -17.35 -32.41 14.98
C LEU A 16 -17.48 -31.73 13.65
N THR A 17 -16.35 -31.27 13.10
CA THR A 17 -16.30 -30.46 11.89
C THR A 17 -15.73 -31.28 10.72
N LEU A 18 -16.44 -31.29 9.59
CA LEU A 18 -15.93 -31.83 8.32
C LEU A 18 -15.37 -30.66 7.52
N LEU A 19 -14.06 -30.64 7.34
CA LEU A 19 -13.40 -29.63 6.49
C LEU A 19 -13.40 -30.11 5.04
N VAL A 20 -14.05 -29.34 4.17
CA VAL A 20 -14.00 -29.53 2.72
C VAL A 20 -13.08 -28.46 2.15
N GLU A 21 -11.91 -28.89 1.65
CA GLU A 21 -10.95 -28.01 0.99
C GLU A 21 -11.13 -28.13 -0.53
N ALA A 22 -11.16 -26.98 -1.21
CA ALA A 22 -11.16 -26.93 -2.65
C ALA A 22 -10.13 -25.87 -3.12
N ASP A 23 -9.25 -26.29 -4.00
CA ASP A 23 -8.31 -25.39 -4.64
C ASP A 23 -9.01 -24.56 -5.72
N LYS A 24 -8.76 -23.27 -5.72
CA LYS A 24 -9.23 -22.36 -6.76
C LYS A 24 -8.15 -22.08 -7.79
N TYR A 25 -8.55 -21.83 -9.02
CA TYR A 25 -7.63 -21.28 -10.01
C TYR A 25 -7.10 -19.92 -9.56
N ALA A 26 -5.82 -19.65 -9.83
CA ALA A 26 -5.13 -18.45 -9.33
C ALA A 26 -5.75 -17.11 -9.79
N ASP A 27 -6.45 -17.13 -10.90
CA ASP A 27 -7.10 -15.99 -11.55
C ASP A 27 -8.52 -15.68 -11.05
N ILE A 28 -9.11 -16.58 -10.24
CA ILE A 28 -10.48 -16.39 -9.71
C ILE A 28 -10.42 -15.80 -8.29
N ALA A 29 -11.07 -14.68 -8.08
CA ALA A 29 -11.16 -14.08 -6.75
C ALA A 29 -12.22 -14.77 -5.87
N LEU A 30 -11.95 -14.86 -4.56
CA LEU A 30 -12.88 -15.52 -3.61
C LEU A 30 -14.26 -14.86 -3.59
N TRP A 31 -14.34 -13.54 -3.74
CA TRP A 31 -15.62 -12.81 -3.77
C TRP A 31 -16.50 -13.16 -4.98
N GLU A 32 -15.94 -13.75 -6.05
CA GLU A 32 -16.71 -14.27 -7.19
C GLU A 32 -17.27 -15.67 -6.95
N ILE A 33 -16.62 -16.45 -6.10
CA ILE A 33 -16.99 -17.83 -5.79
C ILE A 33 -18.03 -17.88 -4.69
N THR A 34 -17.87 -17.06 -3.66
CA THR A 34 -18.73 -17.04 -2.46
C THR A 34 -20.21 -16.96 -2.79
N PRO A 35 -20.71 -16.01 -3.64
CA PRO A 35 -22.14 -15.94 -3.95
C PRO A 35 -22.66 -17.18 -4.72
N LYS A 36 -21.81 -17.82 -5.53
CA LYS A 36 -22.18 -19.05 -6.24
C LYS A 36 -22.28 -20.24 -5.30
N LEU A 37 -21.41 -20.31 -4.28
CA LEU A 37 -21.48 -21.32 -3.23
C LEU A 37 -22.76 -21.15 -2.38
N ASP A 38 -23.07 -19.91 -2.01
CA ASP A 38 -24.32 -19.61 -1.28
C ASP A 38 -25.57 -20.02 -2.05
N GLU A 39 -25.59 -19.82 -3.37
CA GLU A 39 -26.69 -20.25 -4.23
C GLU A 39 -26.79 -21.79 -4.28
N ILE A 40 -25.67 -22.50 -4.37
CA ILE A 40 -25.65 -23.96 -4.38
C ILE A 40 -26.15 -24.53 -3.04
N ILE A 41 -25.70 -23.97 -1.92
CA ILE A 41 -26.13 -24.39 -0.57
C ILE A 41 -27.61 -24.12 -0.37
N LYS A 42 -28.10 -22.99 -0.85
CA LYS A 42 -29.53 -22.65 -0.78
C LYS A 42 -30.39 -23.60 -1.60
N ASN A 43 -29.90 -24.07 -2.75
CA ASN A 43 -30.61 -25.01 -3.62
C ASN A 43 -30.52 -26.47 -3.13
N HIS A 44 -29.57 -26.79 -2.26
CA HIS A 44 -29.36 -28.10 -1.65
C HIS A 44 -29.37 -27.97 -0.13
N PRO A 45 -30.55 -27.86 0.51
CA PRO A 45 -30.63 -27.62 1.94
C PRO A 45 -29.97 -28.75 2.72
N LEU A 46 -29.09 -28.38 3.62
CA LEU A 46 -28.39 -29.32 4.50
C LEU A 46 -29.38 -29.86 5.56
N PRO A 47 -29.15 -31.08 6.09
CA PRO A 47 -29.91 -31.59 7.22
C PRO A 47 -29.85 -30.60 8.41
N SER A 48 -30.93 -30.54 9.20
CA SER A 48 -31.06 -29.58 10.31
C SER A 48 -30.01 -29.71 11.42
N TRP A 49 -29.25 -30.80 11.43
CA TRP A 49 -28.13 -31.02 12.36
C TRP A 49 -26.77 -30.67 11.78
N VAL A 50 -26.70 -30.19 10.54
CA VAL A 50 -25.47 -29.74 9.86
C VAL A 50 -25.54 -28.23 9.65
N GLU A 51 -24.61 -27.51 10.24
CA GLU A 51 -24.44 -26.10 10.00
C GLU A 51 -23.27 -25.88 9.03
N PHE A 52 -23.51 -25.12 7.96
CA PHE A 52 -22.46 -24.75 7.04
C PHE A 52 -21.79 -23.48 7.53
N LYS A 53 -20.47 -23.54 7.74
CA LYS A 53 -19.66 -22.37 8.04
C LYS A 53 -18.53 -22.28 7.00
N TYR A 54 -18.35 -21.12 6.44
CA TYR A 54 -17.11 -20.88 5.70
C TYR A 54 -15.93 -21.03 6.65
N ASN A 55 -14.84 -21.65 6.17
CA ASN A 55 -13.64 -21.75 6.99
C ASN A 55 -13.29 -20.35 7.53
N SER A 56 -13.01 -20.28 8.82
CA SER A 56 -12.69 -19.08 9.58
C SER A 56 -11.67 -18.14 8.87
N ASN A 57 -10.85 -18.70 7.98
CA ASN A 57 -9.86 -17.93 7.23
C ASN A 57 -10.46 -16.75 6.41
N ILE A 58 -11.69 -16.87 5.89
CA ILE A 58 -12.32 -15.80 5.11
C ILE A 58 -12.85 -14.73 6.06
N GLU A 59 -13.55 -15.13 7.12
CA GLU A 59 -14.06 -14.20 8.14
C GLU A 59 -12.92 -13.54 8.91
N GLU A 60 -11.89 -14.32 9.24
CA GLU A 60 -10.67 -13.79 9.86
C GLU A 60 -9.96 -12.78 8.94
N GLN A 61 -9.81 -13.08 7.64
CA GLN A 61 -9.23 -12.14 6.69
C GLN A 61 -10.05 -10.85 6.55
N GLN A 62 -11.38 -10.94 6.53
CA GLN A 62 -12.25 -9.76 6.49
C GLN A 62 -12.13 -8.94 7.77
N THR A 63 -12.11 -9.59 8.92
CA THR A 63 -11.93 -8.93 10.22
C THR A 63 -10.56 -8.27 10.32
N MET A 64 -9.49 -8.96 9.92
CA MET A 64 -8.15 -8.40 9.85
C MET A 64 -8.09 -7.20 8.91
N MET A 65 -8.78 -7.27 7.76
CA MET A 65 -8.82 -6.17 6.81
C MET A 65 -9.50 -4.93 7.38
N LEU A 66 -10.64 -5.10 8.07
CA LEU A 66 -11.32 -4.00 8.75
C LEU A 66 -10.45 -3.39 9.86
N GLN A 67 -9.74 -4.22 10.63
CA GLN A 67 -8.80 -3.77 11.64
C GLN A 67 -7.63 -2.99 11.03
N LEU A 68 -7.08 -3.46 9.91
CA LEU A 68 -6.01 -2.78 9.18
C LEU A 68 -6.46 -1.44 8.62
N VAL A 69 -7.64 -1.37 8.01
CA VAL A 69 -8.19 -0.11 7.50
C VAL A 69 -8.42 0.87 8.65
N SER A 70 -8.97 0.43 9.78
CA SER A 70 -9.18 1.29 10.94
C SER A 70 -7.87 1.80 11.53
N ALA A 71 -6.88 0.93 11.68
CA ALA A 71 -5.53 1.30 12.12
C ALA A 71 -4.86 2.29 11.15
N PHE A 72 -5.04 2.08 9.84
CA PHE A 72 -4.55 2.99 8.83
C PHE A 72 -5.19 4.39 8.90
N VAL A 73 -6.49 4.47 9.11
CA VAL A 73 -7.18 5.76 9.29
C VAL A 73 -6.65 6.51 10.50
N ILE A 74 -6.50 5.82 11.64
CA ILE A 74 -5.95 6.41 12.86
C ILE A 74 -4.51 6.89 12.60
N TRP A 75 -3.69 6.06 11.97
CA TRP A 75 -2.32 6.41 11.61
C TRP A 75 -2.27 7.63 10.66
N ALA A 76 -3.13 7.68 9.63
CA ALA A 76 -3.19 8.80 8.71
C ALA A 76 -3.53 10.12 9.41
N ILE A 77 -4.47 10.10 10.35
CA ILE A 77 -4.81 11.27 11.16
C ILE A 77 -3.61 11.71 12.02
N LEU A 78 -2.97 10.77 12.71
CA LEU A 78 -1.77 11.07 13.51
C LEU A 78 -0.64 11.62 12.66
N MET A 79 -0.41 11.06 11.48
CA MET A 79 0.58 11.54 10.53
C MET A 79 0.30 13.00 10.11
N VAL A 80 -0.94 13.33 9.78
CA VAL A 80 -1.31 14.73 9.45
C VAL A 80 -1.02 15.66 10.62
N ILE A 81 -1.39 15.27 11.84
CA ILE A 81 -1.12 16.07 13.05
C ILE A 81 0.39 16.30 13.21
N VAL A 82 1.19 15.24 13.11
CA VAL A 82 2.66 15.32 13.23
C VAL A 82 3.24 16.24 12.15
N LEU A 83 2.80 16.10 10.89
CA LEU A 83 3.27 16.95 9.80
C LEU A 83 2.92 18.43 10.02
N VAL A 84 1.70 18.72 10.48
CA VAL A 84 1.30 20.10 10.79
C VAL A 84 2.16 20.69 11.91
N LEU A 85 2.43 19.90 12.96
CA LEU A 85 3.29 20.31 14.07
C LEU A 85 4.75 20.51 13.63
N GLN A 86 5.28 19.60 12.79
CA GLN A 86 6.66 19.64 12.32
C GLN A 86 6.94 20.84 11.43
N PHE A 87 6.05 21.12 10.48
CA PHE A 87 6.23 22.20 9.52
C PHE A 87 5.59 23.51 9.95
N ASN A 88 4.83 23.51 11.04
CA ASN A 88 4.05 24.67 11.50
C ASN A 88 3.27 25.35 10.36
N SER A 89 2.82 24.56 9.39
CA SER A 89 2.18 25.06 8.16
C SER A 89 1.25 24.00 7.57
N ILE A 90 -0.02 24.31 7.53
CA ILE A 90 -1.02 23.49 6.84
C ILE A 90 -0.72 23.39 5.34
N LYS A 91 -0.20 24.48 4.75
CA LYS A 91 0.14 24.55 3.33
C LYS A 91 1.17 23.48 2.93
N TYR A 92 2.30 23.40 3.62
CA TYR A 92 3.34 22.42 3.32
C TYR A 92 2.88 20.98 3.60
N THR A 93 2.11 20.79 4.65
CA THR A 93 1.47 19.51 4.95
C THR A 93 0.56 19.06 3.80
N MET A 94 -0.28 19.94 3.27
CA MET A 94 -1.17 19.62 2.14
C MET A 94 -0.40 19.30 0.86
N ILE A 95 0.72 19.93 0.61
CA ILE A 95 1.60 19.64 -0.53
C ILE A 95 2.18 18.23 -0.41
N ILE A 96 2.65 17.85 0.78
CA ILE A 96 3.14 16.49 1.05
C ILE A 96 2.01 15.47 0.85
N LEU A 97 0.82 15.72 1.36
CA LEU A 97 -0.32 14.83 1.22
C LEU A 97 -0.77 14.65 -0.23
N THR A 98 -0.78 15.72 -1.04
CA THR A 98 -1.11 15.61 -2.48
C THR A 98 -0.11 14.74 -3.22
N SER A 99 1.16 14.86 -2.91
CA SER A 99 2.18 13.99 -3.49
C SER A 99 1.96 12.54 -3.04
N THR A 100 1.48 12.27 -1.80
CA THR A 100 1.10 10.95 -1.24
C THR A 100 -0.02 10.31 -2.05
N ILE A 101 -1.07 11.03 -2.25
CA ILE A 101 -2.24 10.55 -3.01
C ILE A 101 -1.85 10.22 -4.46
N LEU A 102 -1.03 11.07 -5.08
CA LEU A 102 -0.59 10.86 -6.46
C LEU A 102 0.22 9.57 -6.62
N SER A 103 1.13 9.27 -5.71
CA SER A 103 1.87 8.00 -5.76
C SER A 103 0.98 6.79 -5.54
N PHE A 104 0.02 6.88 -4.62
CA PHE A 104 -0.92 5.79 -4.39
C PHE A 104 -1.73 5.48 -5.64
N ILE A 105 -2.22 6.49 -6.35
CA ILE A 105 -2.91 6.33 -7.63
C ILE A 105 -2.01 5.61 -8.63
N TRP A 106 -0.73 5.99 -8.74
CA TRP A 106 0.21 5.35 -9.65
C TRP A 106 0.44 3.86 -9.33
N VAL A 107 0.48 3.49 -8.06
CA VAL A 107 0.59 2.06 -7.66
C VAL A 107 -0.64 1.27 -8.12
N LEU A 108 -1.84 1.82 -7.92
CA LEU A 108 -3.07 1.17 -8.36
C LEU A 108 -3.14 0.96 -9.88
N PHE A 109 -2.55 1.87 -10.67
CA PHE A 109 -2.47 1.71 -12.11
C PHE A 109 -1.50 0.62 -12.55
N ILE A 110 -0.43 0.40 -11.81
CA ILE A 110 0.63 -0.53 -12.17
C ILE A 110 0.31 -1.97 -11.81
N LEU A 111 -0.39 -2.23 -10.70
CA LEU A 111 -0.75 -3.57 -10.29
C LEU A 111 -1.48 -4.36 -11.41
N PRO A 112 -2.51 -3.81 -12.08
CA PRO A 112 -3.15 -4.48 -13.22
C PRO A 112 -2.22 -4.66 -14.43
N LEU A 113 -1.30 -3.72 -14.66
CA LEU A 113 -0.38 -3.78 -15.81
C LEU A 113 0.57 -4.97 -15.73
N PHE A 114 0.96 -5.36 -14.53
CA PHE A 114 1.83 -6.52 -14.29
C PHE A 114 1.06 -7.79 -13.89
N TRP A 115 -0.28 -7.80 -14.02
CA TRP A 115 -1.13 -8.93 -13.66
C TRP A 115 -0.90 -9.41 -12.21
N VAL A 116 -0.52 -8.51 -11.33
CA VAL A 116 -0.32 -8.83 -9.92
C VAL A 116 -1.68 -8.88 -9.24
N PRO A 117 -2.13 -10.06 -8.75
CA PRO A 117 -3.40 -10.17 -8.06
C PRO A 117 -3.33 -9.38 -6.74
N LEU A 118 -4.39 -8.65 -6.41
CA LEU A 118 -4.58 -8.01 -5.10
C LEU A 118 -4.85 -9.07 -4.04
N SER A 119 -3.85 -9.92 -3.81
CA SER A 119 -3.88 -10.89 -2.72
C SER A 119 -3.80 -10.19 -1.36
N PHE A 120 -4.22 -10.88 -0.28
CA PHE A 120 -4.13 -10.34 1.07
C PHE A 120 -2.71 -9.84 1.44
N PRO A 121 -1.62 -10.55 1.13
CA PRO A 121 -0.28 -10.02 1.32
C PRO A 121 0.00 -8.74 0.52
N ALA A 122 -0.48 -8.63 -0.73
CA ALA A 122 -0.31 -7.42 -1.53
C ALA A 122 -1.00 -6.21 -0.91
N GLN A 123 -2.16 -6.41 -0.27
CA GLN A 123 -2.87 -5.35 0.44
C GLN A 123 -2.10 -4.88 1.69
N LEU A 124 -1.50 -5.78 2.46
CA LEU A 124 -0.63 -5.43 3.59
C LEU A 124 0.55 -4.57 3.13
N TRP A 125 1.18 -4.92 2.00
CA TRP A 125 2.29 -4.16 1.45
C TRP A 125 1.88 -2.76 0.98
N LEU A 126 0.66 -2.56 0.50
CA LEU A 126 0.17 -1.22 0.15
C LEU A 126 0.19 -0.27 1.36
N PHE A 127 -0.15 -0.75 2.55
CA PHE A 127 -0.07 0.07 3.77
C PHE A 127 1.37 0.41 4.15
N TRP A 128 2.29 -0.55 4.03
CA TRP A 128 3.72 -0.32 4.29
C TRP A 128 4.33 0.69 3.31
N VAL A 129 3.93 0.62 2.06
CA VAL A 129 4.36 1.51 0.99
C VAL A 129 4.09 2.97 1.34
N ILE A 130 2.92 3.29 1.87
CA ILE A 130 2.53 4.65 2.23
C ILE A 130 3.44 5.19 3.34
N TRP A 131 3.83 4.36 4.30
CA TRP A 131 4.74 4.74 5.36
C TRP A 131 6.12 5.19 4.85
N VAL A 132 6.75 4.38 4.00
CA VAL A 132 8.11 4.67 3.49
C VAL A 132 8.12 5.95 2.65
N TRP A 133 7.02 6.23 1.98
CA TRP A 133 6.97 7.31 1.02
C TRP A 133 6.82 8.71 1.62
N VAL A 134 6.05 8.87 2.67
CA VAL A 134 5.94 10.15 3.39
C VAL A 134 7.33 10.64 3.81
N ASN A 135 8.23 9.72 4.18
CA ASN A 135 9.58 10.04 4.60
C ASN A 135 10.39 10.81 3.54
N ASN A 136 10.37 10.40 2.27
CA ASN A 136 11.12 11.10 1.21
C ASN A 136 10.59 12.51 0.94
N SER A 137 9.28 12.69 0.98
CA SER A 137 8.63 13.99 0.80
C SER A 137 8.91 14.93 1.97
N ILE A 138 8.97 14.41 3.20
CA ILE A 138 9.36 15.14 4.41
C ILE A 138 10.79 15.64 4.27
N LEU A 139 11.74 14.76 3.96
CA LEU A 139 13.15 15.09 3.82
C LEU A 139 13.39 16.17 2.75
N TYR A 140 12.67 16.09 1.64
CA TYR A 140 12.73 17.12 0.62
C TYR A 140 12.15 18.46 1.10
N MET A 141 11.01 18.43 1.76
CA MET A 141 10.33 19.64 2.25
C MET A 141 11.17 20.35 3.33
N GLU A 142 11.79 19.59 4.26
CA GLU A 142 12.72 20.17 5.24
C GLU A 142 13.88 20.89 4.56
N ALA A 143 14.52 20.25 3.59
CA ALA A 143 15.60 20.87 2.85
C ALA A 143 15.14 22.12 2.09
N TYR A 144 13.93 22.08 1.52
CA TYR A 144 13.38 23.25 0.84
C TYR A 144 13.15 24.43 1.79
N ILE A 145 12.58 24.19 2.97
CA ILE A 145 12.34 25.24 3.97
C ILE A 145 13.69 25.81 4.44
N GLU A 146 14.67 24.96 4.75
CA GLU A 146 16.01 25.37 5.15
C GLU A 146 16.71 26.24 4.08
N GLU A 147 16.63 25.84 2.81
CA GLU A 147 17.23 26.62 1.72
C GLU A 147 16.44 27.89 1.40
N LYS A 148 15.13 27.90 1.64
CA LYS A 148 14.29 29.11 1.48
C LYS A 148 14.66 30.20 2.48
N GLU A 149 15.06 29.85 3.68
CA GLU A 149 15.53 30.80 4.70
C GLU A 149 16.89 31.41 4.33
N LYS A 150 17.74 30.69 3.60
CA LYS A 150 19.08 31.14 3.20
C LYS A 150 19.07 32.03 1.96
N TRP A 151 18.08 31.91 1.08
CA TRP A 151 18.08 32.54 -0.24
C TRP A 151 16.86 33.42 -0.50
N ILE A 152 17.11 34.60 -1.04
CA ILE A 152 16.06 35.50 -1.55
C ILE A 152 15.45 34.95 -2.86
N ASN A 153 16.25 34.17 -3.62
CA ASN A 153 15.82 33.64 -4.91
C ASN A 153 15.17 32.25 -4.75
N PHE A 154 13.86 32.23 -4.85
CA PHE A 154 13.01 31.07 -4.75
C PHE A 154 13.43 29.87 -5.65
N LYS A 155 13.78 30.14 -6.93
CA LYS A 155 14.21 29.07 -7.85
C LYS A 155 15.50 28.40 -7.40
N LYS A 156 16.40 29.17 -6.79
CA LYS A 156 17.66 28.64 -6.28
C LYS A 156 17.42 27.74 -5.07
N SER A 157 16.52 28.11 -4.17
CA SER A 157 16.14 27.26 -3.02
C SER A 157 15.59 25.90 -3.44
N LEU A 158 14.74 25.85 -4.48
CA LEU A 158 14.22 24.59 -5.01
C LEU A 158 15.33 23.68 -5.56
N VAL A 159 16.24 24.24 -6.35
CA VAL A 159 17.34 23.47 -6.96
C VAL A 159 18.34 22.98 -5.90
N ASP A 160 18.68 23.81 -4.95
CA ASP A 160 19.65 23.47 -3.91
C ASP A 160 19.05 22.46 -2.91
N ALA A 161 17.75 22.51 -2.63
CA ALA A 161 17.03 21.49 -1.87
C ALA A 161 17.10 20.12 -2.57
N VAL A 162 16.88 20.05 -3.90
CA VAL A 162 17.04 18.82 -4.67
C VAL A 162 18.46 18.29 -4.54
N LYS A 163 19.48 19.13 -4.77
CA LYS A 163 20.89 18.73 -4.72
C LYS A 163 21.31 18.19 -3.34
N SER A 164 20.86 18.85 -2.27
CA SER A 164 21.24 18.48 -0.90
C SER A 164 20.72 17.10 -0.49
N ARG A 165 19.54 16.71 -0.97
CA ARG A 165 18.88 15.45 -0.59
C ARG A 165 18.95 14.35 -1.64
N PHE A 166 19.39 14.68 -2.86
CA PHE A 166 19.43 13.71 -3.97
C PHE A 166 20.20 12.45 -3.64
N ILE A 167 21.43 12.57 -3.15
CA ILE A 167 22.29 11.44 -2.84
C ILE A 167 21.68 10.57 -1.73
N SER A 168 21.13 11.18 -0.69
CA SER A 168 20.52 10.46 0.42
C SER A 168 19.31 9.65 -0.03
N ILE A 169 18.35 10.27 -0.74
CA ILE A 169 17.13 9.63 -1.21
C ILE A 169 17.45 8.57 -2.28
N PHE A 170 18.38 8.85 -3.18
CA PHE A 170 18.82 7.91 -4.19
C PHE A 170 19.49 6.67 -3.57
N LEU A 171 20.38 6.86 -2.61
CA LEU A 171 21.09 5.76 -1.95
C LEU A 171 20.15 4.86 -1.16
N THR A 172 19.22 5.45 -0.38
CA THR A 172 18.21 4.66 0.35
C THR A 172 17.30 3.88 -0.59
N THR A 173 16.90 4.49 -1.70
CA THR A 173 16.11 3.81 -2.73
C THR A 173 16.89 2.67 -3.37
N ALA A 174 18.14 2.90 -3.77
CA ALA A 174 18.98 1.89 -4.39
C ALA A 174 19.26 0.69 -3.47
N THR A 175 19.53 0.93 -2.19
CA THR A 175 19.75 -0.13 -1.20
C THR A 175 18.47 -0.93 -0.93
N THR A 176 17.32 -0.28 -0.88
CA THR A 176 16.02 -0.95 -0.73
C THR A 176 15.70 -1.80 -1.96
N ILE A 177 15.94 -1.30 -3.17
CA ILE A 177 15.77 -2.07 -4.41
C ILE A 177 16.70 -3.29 -4.42
N ALA A 178 17.97 -3.15 -4.05
CA ALA A 178 18.90 -4.26 -3.99
C ALA A 178 18.41 -5.37 -3.03
N TRP A 179 17.86 -4.99 -1.88
CA TRP A 179 17.27 -5.94 -0.94
C TRP A 179 16.02 -6.62 -1.52
N LEU A 180 15.12 -5.85 -2.15
CA LEU A 180 13.90 -6.36 -2.77
C LEU A 180 14.19 -7.34 -3.93
N VAL A 181 15.24 -7.10 -4.71
CA VAL A 181 15.67 -8.05 -5.76
C VAL A 181 16.05 -9.40 -5.14
N THR A 182 16.75 -9.39 -4.01
CA THR A 182 17.08 -10.62 -3.29
C THR A 182 15.83 -11.35 -2.80
N LEU A 183 14.84 -10.61 -2.30
CA LEU A 183 13.56 -11.17 -1.87
C LEU A 183 12.77 -11.76 -3.06
N ALA A 184 12.77 -11.08 -4.20
CA ALA A 184 12.11 -11.51 -5.43
C ALA A 184 12.61 -12.87 -5.96
N MET A 185 13.85 -13.25 -5.64
CA MET A 185 14.44 -14.53 -6.08
C MET A 185 13.99 -15.74 -5.27
N GLN A 186 13.23 -15.56 -4.19
CA GLN A 186 12.87 -16.66 -3.29
C GLN A 186 11.68 -17.48 -3.79
N ASP A 187 10.61 -16.81 -4.24
CA ASP A 187 9.35 -17.47 -4.60
C ASP A 187 8.52 -16.58 -5.53
N ALA A 188 7.60 -17.19 -6.29
CA ALA A 188 6.71 -16.49 -7.23
C ALA A 188 5.83 -15.43 -6.54
N LEU A 189 5.39 -15.69 -5.30
CA LEU A 189 4.63 -14.73 -4.50
C LEU A 189 5.46 -13.48 -4.19
N TRP A 190 6.70 -13.68 -3.73
CA TRP A 190 7.62 -12.60 -3.39
C TRP A 190 8.09 -11.82 -4.62
N TRP A 191 8.21 -12.49 -5.77
CA TRP A 191 8.51 -11.85 -7.04
C TRP A 191 7.50 -10.75 -7.39
N ALA A 192 6.20 -11.09 -7.38
CA ALA A 192 5.15 -10.13 -7.71
C ALA A 192 5.12 -8.93 -6.75
N LEU A 193 5.27 -9.20 -5.45
CA LEU A 193 5.32 -8.17 -4.41
C LEU A 193 6.54 -7.26 -4.55
N ALA A 194 7.73 -7.85 -4.70
CA ALA A 194 8.98 -7.10 -4.83
C ALA A 194 9.00 -6.23 -6.09
N LEU A 195 8.50 -6.74 -7.22
CA LEU A 195 8.43 -5.98 -8.46
C LEU A 195 7.51 -4.77 -8.33
N SER A 196 6.34 -4.94 -7.72
CA SER A 196 5.40 -3.84 -7.45
C SER A 196 6.03 -2.77 -6.57
N PHE A 197 6.79 -3.20 -5.55
CA PHE A 197 7.44 -2.30 -4.62
C PHE A 197 8.63 -1.55 -5.25
N ILE A 198 9.45 -2.23 -6.06
CA ILE A 198 10.55 -1.61 -6.82
C ILE A 198 10.02 -0.53 -7.75
N TRP A 199 8.98 -0.84 -8.50
CA TRP A 199 8.37 0.11 -9.41
C TRP A 199 7.84 1.33 -8.67
N TRP A 200 7.16 1.09 -7.56
CA TRP A 200 6.67 2.18 -6.73
C TRP A 200 7.79 3.07 -6.18
N LEU A 201 8.91 2.50 -5.72
CA LEU A 201 10.07 3.28 -5.27
C LEU A 201 10.62 4.19 -6.38
N LEU A 202 10.68 3.69 -7.62
CA LEU A 202 11.13 4.49 -8.76
C LEU A 202 10.19 5.67 -9.04
N VAL A 203 8.87 5.41 -9.03
CA VAL A 203 7.85 6.46 -9.19
C VAL A 203 7.93 7.48 -8.07
N ASN A 204 8.16 7.03 -6.84
CA ASN A 204 8.30 7.92 -5.68
C ASN A 204 9.49 8.88 -5.82
N VAL A 205 10.66 8.38 -6.22
CA VAL A 205 11.82 9.23 -6.48
C VAL A 205 11.50 10.28 -7.55
N PHE A 206 10.82 9.87 -8.61
CA PHE A 206 10.40 10.79 -9.66
C PHE A 206 9.42 11.85 -9.16
N ILE A 207 8.41 11.47 -8.38
CA ILE A 207 7.46 12.41 -7.78
C ILE A 207 8.17 13.37 -6.82
N THR A 208 9.06 12.87 -5.97
CA THR A 208 9.77 13.70 -5.00
C THR A 208 10.66 14.75 -5.68
N PHE A 209 11.39 14.39 -6.73
CA PHE A 209 12.33 15.33 -7.37
C PHE A 209 11.77 16.12 -8.54
N TYR A 210 10.65 15.69 -9.10
CA TYR A 210 10.03 16.38 -10.22
C TYR A 210 8.70 17.06 -9.86
N TYR A 211 7.77 16.31 -9.27
CA TYR A 211 6.43 16.84 -8.97
C TYR A 211 6.44 17.85 -7.81
N LEU A 212 7.09 17.52 -6.68
CA LEU A 212 7.13 18.40 -5.51
C LEU A 212 7.76 19.78 -5.81
N PRO A 213 8.93 19.89 -6.47
CA PRO A 213 9.50 21.19 -6.83
C PRO A 213 8.60 22.01 -7.73
N ASN A 214 7.96 21.37 -8.73
CA ASN A 214 7.06 22.07 -9.64
C ASN A 214 5.80 22.56 -8.93
N LEU A 215 5.23 21.76 -8.04
CA LEU A 215 4.06 22.15 -7.25
C LEU A 215 4.39 23.33 -6.31
N LEU A 216 5.53 23.28 -5.63
CA LEU A 216 6.02 24.39 -4.81
C LEU A 216 6.26 25.64 -5.63
N HIS A 217 6.85 25.50 -6.83
CA HIS A 217 7.06 26.62 -7.74
C HIS A 217 5.74 27.30 -8.11
N LEU A 218 4.70 26.53 -8.41
CA LEU A 218 3.40 27.08 -8.78
C LEU A 218 2.71 27.81 -7.62
N ILE A 219 2.80 27.27 -6.41
CA ILE A 219 2.10 27.79 -5.25
C ILE A 219 2.82 29.03 -4.69
N ASP A 220 4.14 28.97 -4.47
CA ASP A 220 4.90 30.06 -3.86
C ASP A 220 5.15 31.21 -4.85
N HIS A 221 5.21 30.92 -6.16
CA HIS A 221 5.28 31.99 -7.16
C HIS A 221 4.00 32.81 -7.23
N LYS A 222 2.87 32.21 -6.96
CA LYS A 222 1.57 32.90 -6.89
C LYS A 222 1.48 33.82 -5.67
N GLU A 223 2.04 33.42 -4.53
CA GLU A 223 2.08 34.25 -3.32
C GLU A 223 3.06 35.44 -3.43
N SER A 224 4.15 35.29 -4.16
CA SER A 224 5.12 36.41 -4.39
C SER A 224 4.59 37.50 -5.33
N LYS A 225 3.48 37.29 -6.02
CA LYS A 225 2.85 38.27 -6.93
C LYS A 225 1.65 38.99 -6.33
N ASN A 226 1.14 38.52 -5.21
CA ASN A 226 0.08 39.19 -4.43
C ASN A 226 0.70 39.90 -3.22
#